data_45fed9664ed44867321d7fd48ab92b1f
#
_entry.id   45fed9664ed44867321d7fd48ab92b1f
#
_cell.length_a   1.000
_cell.length_b   1.000
_cell.length_c   1.000
_cell.angle_alpha   90.00
_cell.angle_beta   90.00
_cell.angle_gamma   90.00
#
_symmetry.space_group_name_H-M   'P 1'
#
loop_
_entity.id
_entity.type
_entity.pdbx_description
1 polymer ?
#
loop_
_entity_poly.entity_id
_entity_poly.type
_entity_poly.pdbx_seq_one_letter_code
_entity_poly.pdbx_strand_id
1 'polypeptide(L)'
;AVEGDDAILLGNRSVGYKYFETYNIALLSGREYDRERNDNQASNDDIRAGNGYTSSVMINETGIRRLGFTSAEEALGQIIYRGIGRDIEAEFEIIGVVPDVHFDSLKMEIRPEIYMLREDFARHISIKFDGDPQPILSKVRTLWEQEVPSVPFSYDFVEDAVSQQYQSEE
;
A
#
# COMPACT_ATOMS: atom_id res chain seq x y z
N ALA A 1 -14.19 -18.75 8.99
CA ALA A 1 -14.91 -18.24 7.82
C ALA A 1 -16.24 -17.69 8.29
N VAL A 2 -16.48 -16.40 8.14
CA VAL A 2 -17.79 -15.80 8.36
C VAL A 2 -18.59 -16.09 7.08
N GLU A 3 -19.34 -17.18 7.08
CA GLU A 3 -20.40 -17.41 6.12
C GLU A 3 -21.59 -16.54 6.54
N GLY A 4 -21.79 -15.44 5.86
CA GLY A 4 -22.93 -14.57 6.10
C GLY A 4 -22.94 -13.42 5.11
N ASP A 5 -24.10 -12.88 4.86
CA ASP A 5 -24.47 -11.85 3.88
C ASP A 5 -23.75 -10.48 4.10
N ASP A 6 -22.76 -10.42 4.99
CA ASP A 6 -21.98 -9.24 5.35
C ASP A 6 -20.55 -9.32 4.79
N ALA A 7 -20.41 -9.28 3.47
CA ALA A 7 -19.12 -9.11 2.85
C ALA A 7 -18.46 -7.79 3.30
N ILE A 8 -17.34 -7.88 4.02
CA ILE A 8 -16.59 -6.70 4.47
C ILE A 8 -15.87 -6.11 3.25
N LEU A 9 -16.22 -4.89 2.90
CA LEU A 9 -15.55 -4.18 1.81
C LEU A 9 -14.24 -3.59 2.33
N LEU A 10 -13.12 -4.14 1.87
CA LEU A 10 -11.78 -3.61 2.11
C LEU A 10 -11.28 -2.86 0.89
N GLY A 11 -10.81 -1.64 1.08
CA GLY A 11 -10.04 -0.91 0.09
C GLY A 11 -8.73 -1.65 -0.21
N ASN A 12 -8.14 -1.36 -1.35
CA ASN A 12 -6.88 -1.97 -1.79
C ASN A 12 -5.94 -0.89 -2.31
N ARG A 13 -4.75 -0.79 -1.73
CA ARG A 13 -3.69 0.12 -2.14
C ARG A 13 -2.43 -0.65 -2.52
N SER A 14 -1.94 -0.40 -3.72
CA SER A 14 -0.66 -0.97 -4.17
C SER A 14 0.50 -0.15 -3.59
N VAL A 15 1.44 -0.83 -2.97
CA VAL A 15 2.63 -0.23 -2.36
C VAL A 15 3.89 -0.93 -2.85
N GLY A 16 5.02 -0.23 -2.79
CA GLY A 16 6.35 -0.80 -2.98
C GLY A 16 7.04 -1.11 -1.64
N TYR A 17 8.25 -1.65 -1.74
CA TYR A 17 9.10 -1.83 -0.56
C TYR A 17 9.42 -0.48 0.08
N LYS A 18 9.54 -0.48 1.42
CA LYS A 18 9.83 0.71 2.23
C LYS A 18 8.81 1.85 2.10
N TYR A 19 7.59 1.54 1.67
CA TYR A 19 6.54 2.54 1.51
C TYR A 19 6.28 3.29 2.82
N PHE A 20 6.05 2.57 3.91
CA PHE A 20 5.72 3.15 5.21
C PHE A 20 6.91 3.89 5.82
N GLU A 21 8.13 3.34 5.71
CA GLU A 21 9.37 4.02 6.11
C GLU A 21 9.55 5.34 5.36
N THR A 22 9.30 5.34 4.04
CA THR A 22 9.45 6.53 3.19
C THR A 22 8.52 7.67 3.63
N TYR A 23 7.28 7.33 3.99
CA TYR A 23 6.27 8.30 4.44
C TYR A 23 6.24 8.53 5.95
N ASN A 24 7.22 8.02 6.71
CA ASN A 24 7.28 8.11 8.17
C ASN A 24 6.05 7.54 8.89
N ILE A 25 5.46 6.51 8.35
CA ILE A 25 4.33 5.82 8.96
C ILE A 25 4.88 4.68 9.83
N ALA A 26 4.85 4.87 11.16
CA ALA A 26 5.26 3.82 12.08
C ALA A 26 4.22 2.70 12.14
N LEU A 27 4.66 1.45 12.13
CA LEU A 27 3.77 0.32 12.30
C LEU A 27 3.24 0.25 13.73
N LEU A 28 1.99 -0.18 13.87
CA LEU A 28 1.41 -0.52 15.17
C LEU A 28 1.88 -1.88 15.66
N SER A 29 1.99 -2.85 14.74
CA SER A 29 2.51 -4.18 15.02
C SER A 29 2.97 -4.88 13.74
N GLY A 30 3.82 -5.91 13.89
CA GLY A 30 4.31 -6.69 12.75
C GLY A 30 5.50 -6.09 12.04
N ARG A 31 5.55 -6.25 10.73
CA ARG A 31 6.69 -5.85 9.88
C ARG A 31 6.24 -5.31 8.53
N GLU A 32 7.11 -4.56 7.87
CA GLU A 32 6.98 -4.22 6.46
C GLU A 32 7.39 -5.38 5.53
N TYR A 33 7.14 -5.20 4.25
CA TYR A 33 7.65 -6.04 3.18
C TYR A 33 9.17 -5.97 3.10
N ASP A 34 9.78 -7.16 2.93
CA ASP A 34 11.22 -7.32 2.84
C ASP A 34 11.58 -8.16 1.61
N ARG A 35 12.51 -7.67 0.79
CA ARG A 35 12.99 -8.37 -0.41
C ARG A 35 13.67 -9.70 -0.07
N GLU A 36 14.32 -9.78 1.08
CA GLU A 36 15.06 -10.98 1.50
C GLU A 36 14.15 -12.08 2.03
N ARG A 37 12.93 -11.73 2.45
CA ARG A 37 11.95 -12.67 3.01
C ARG A 37 11.05 -13.34 1.98
N ASN A 38 11.22 -12.99 0.71
CA ASN A 38 10.38 -13.51 -0.38
C ASN A 38 8.87 -13.35 -0.08
N ASP A 39 8.48 -12.18 0.42
CA ASP A 39 7.08 -11.84 0.61
C ASP A 39 6.34 -11.98 -0.72
N ASN A 40 5.30 -12.78 -0.73
CA ASN A 40 4.57 -13.08 -1.96
C ASN A 40 3.96 -11.82 -2.55
N GLN A 41 4.21 -11.61 -3.83
CA GLN A 41 3.56 -10.57 -4.62
C GLN A 41 2.34 -11.18 -5.30
N ALA A 42 1.19 -10.54 -5.14
CA ALA A 42 0.02 -10.91 -5.91
C ALA A 42 0.28 -10.58 -7.40
N SER A 43 0.44 -11.60 -8.23
CA SER A 43 0.69 -11.41 -9.65
C SER A 43 -0.63 -11.27 -10.42
N ASN A 44 -0.63 -10.41 -11.44
CA ASN A 44 -1.78 -10.31 -12.35
C ASN A 44 -2.02 -11.59 -13.14
N ASP A 45 -0.97 -12.37 -13.38
CA ASP A 45 -1.05 -13.59 -14.17
C ASP A 45 -1.74 -14.69 -13.38
N ASP A 46 -1.51 -14.82 -12.08
CA ASP A 46 -2.22 -15.75 -11.21
C ASP A 46 -3.71 -15.40 -11.12
N ILE A 47 -4.01 -14.11 -10.99
CA ILE A 47 -5.40 -13.63 -10.98
C ILE A 47 -6.10 -13.95 -12.30
N ARG A 48 -5.45 -13.71 -13.44
CA ARG A 48 -6.00 -13.98 -14.79
C ARG A 48 -6.13 -15.47 -15.10
N ALA A 49 -5.22 -16.29 -14.56
CA ALA A 49 -5.25 -17.73 -14.76
C ALA A 49 -6.38 -18.43 -13.97
N GLY A 50 -7.06 -17.70 -13.07
CA GLY A 50 -8.12 -18.28 -12.25
C GLY A 50 -7.60 -19.18 -11.14
N ASN A 51 -6.31 -19.13 -10.84
CA ASN A 51 -5.71 -19.85 -9.74
C ASN A 51 -5.91 -19.06 -8.45
N GLY A 52 -6.26 -19.74 -7.37
CA GLY A 52 -6.14 -19.17 -6.04
C GLY A 52 -4.68 -18.77 -5.78
N TYR A 53 -4.46 -17.68 -5.05
CA TYR A 53 -3.11 -17.27 -4.69
C TYR A 53 -3.04 -16.82 -3.23
N THR A 54 -1.89 -17.04 -2.62
CA THR A 54 -1.57 -16.55 -1.28
C THR A 54 -0.63 -15.36 -1.39
N SER A 55 -0.89 -14.30 -0.63
CA SER A 55 -0.04 -13.12 -0.59
C SER A 55 0.02 -12.55 0.81
N SER A 56 1.15 -11.97 1.18
CA SER A 56 1.25 -11.16 2.39
C SER A 56 0.59 -9.80 2.17
N VAL A 57 -0.09 -9.30 3.19
CA VAL A 57 -0.69 -7.96 3.18
C VAL A 57 -0.43 -7.22 4.48
N MET A 58 -0.42 -5.90 4.40
CA MET A 58 -0.54 -5.04 5.58
C MET A 58 -1.94 -4.43 5.59
N ILE A 59 -2.43 -4.04 6.76
CA ILE A 59 -3.80 -3.55 6.95
C ILE A 59 -3.80 -2.36 7.90
N ASN A 60 -4.74 -1.42 7.71
CA ASN A 60 -4.88 -0.31 8.63
C ASN A 60 -5.73 -0.69 9.86
N GLU A 61 -5.67 0.18 10.87
CA GLU A 61 -6.38 0.00 12.14
C GLU A 61 -7.90 -0.13 11.96
N THR A 62 -8.48 0.69 11.09
CA THR A 62 -9.90 0.58 10.74
C THR A 62 -10.21 -0.76 10.07
N GLY A 63 -9.30 -1.31 9.28
CA GLY A 63 -9.45 -2.63 8.66
C GLY A 63 -9.50 -3.76 9.67
N ILE A 64 -8.58 -3.80 10.64
CA ILE A 64 -8.57 -4.84 11.66
C ILE A 64 -9.84 -4.78 12.55
N ARG A 65 -10.26 -3.57 12.95
CA ARG A 65 -11.50 -3.38 13.71
C ARG A 65 -12.72 -3.89 12.92
N ARG A 66 -12.76 -3.62 11.62
CA ARG A 66 -13.87 -4.05 10.76
C ARG A 66 -13.92 -5.57 10.59
N LEU A 67 -12.76 -6.23 10.63
CA LEU A 67 -12.64 -7.69 10.62
C LEU A 67 -12.92 -8.34 11.99
N GLY A 68 -13.12 -7.54 13.03
CA GLY A 68 -13.47 -8.02 14.37
C GLY A 68 -12.27 -8.29 15.28
N PHE A 69 -11.05 -7.92 14.88
CA PHE A 69 -9.89 -8.03 15.76
C PHE A 69 -9.88 -6.91 16.82
N THR A 70 -9.43 -7.26 18.00
CA THR A 70 -9.43 -6.35 19.16
C THR A 70 -8.09 -5.62 19.32
N SER A 71 -7.02 -6.16 18.74
CA SER A 71 -5.69 -5.54 18.74
C SER A 71 -4.92 -5.80 17.45
N ALA A 72 -3.86 -5.01 17.23
CA ALA A 72 -2.96 -5.18 16.10
C ALA A 72 -2.21 -6.51 16.18
N GLU A 73 -1.82 -6.94 17.38
CA GLU A 73 -1.10 -8.20 17.61
C GLU A 73 -1.98 -9.41 17.29
N GLU A 74 -3.26 -9.34 17.62
CA GLU A 74 -4.22 -10.41 17.34
C GLU A 74 -4.41 -10.63 15.83
N ALA A 75 -4.32 -9.57 15.07
CA ALA A 75 -4.49 -9.63 13.61
C ALA A 75 -3.28 -10.25 12.89
N LEU A 76 -2.07 -10.23 13.48
CA LEU A 76 -0.87 -10.76 12.84
C LEU A 76 -0.96 -12.26 12.60
N GLY A 77 -0.55 -12.69 11.40
CA GLY A 77 -0.58 -14.09 10.96
C GLY A 77 -1.97 -14.62 10.66
N GLN A 78 -3.02 -13.81 10.83
CA GLN A 78 -4.36 -14.21 10.42
C GLN A 78 -4.52 -14.17 8.91
N ILE A 79 -5.30 -15.10 8.38
CA ILE A 79 -5.57 -15.18 6.95
C ILE A 79 -6.97 -14.62 6.69
N ILE A 80 -7.02 -13.65 5.78
CA ILE A 80 -8.27 -13.12 5.26
C ILE A 80 -8.49 -13.62 3.83
N TYR A 81 -9.72 -13.98 3.53
CA TYR A 81 -10.11 -14.51 2.23
C TYR A 81 -10.78 -13.44 1.41
N ARG A 82 -10.41 -13.32 0.15
CA ARG A 82 -11.05 -12.42 -0.80
C ARG A 82 -11.55 -13.21 -2.00
N GLY A 83 -12.85 -13.13 -2.24
CA GLY A 83 -13.42 -13.60 -3.49
C GLY A 83 -13.01 -12.68 -4.65
N ILE A 84 -12.41 -13.24 -5.68
CA ILE A 84 -12.09 -12.55 -6.94
C ILE A 84 -12.93 -13.20 -8.05
N GLY A 85 -14.09 -12.61 -8.37
CA GLY A 85 -15.03 -13.23 -9.26
C GLY A 85 -15.83 -14.36 -8.60
N ARG A 86 -16.35 -15.31 -9.39
CA ARG A 86 -17.27 -16.33 -8.85
C ARG A 86 -16.59 -17.53 -8.21
N ASP A 87 -15.32 -17.80 -8.55
CA ASP A 87 -14.67 -19.07 -8.21
C ASP A 87 -13.19 -18.94 -7.81
N ILE A 88 -12.67 -17.73 -7.57
CA ILE A 88 -11.26 -17.52 -7.21
C ILE A 88 -11.18 -17.00 -5.79
N GLU A 89 -10.52 -17.73 -4.93
CA GLU A 89 -10.17 -17.30 -3.57
C GLU A 89 -8.72 -16.84 -3.52
N ALA A 90 -8.50 -15.64 -3.01
CA ALA A 90 -7.19 -15.17 -2.63
C ALA A 90 -7.07 -15.20 -1.11
N GLU A 91 -5.97 -15.77 -0.63
CA GLU A 91 -5.59 -15.82 0.77
C GLU A 91 -4.58 -14.72 1.07
N PHE A 92 -4.90 -13.86 2.03
CA PHE A 92 -4.02 -12.78 2.46
C PHE A 92 -3.61 -12.99 3.90
N GLU A 93 -2.32 -13.24 4.12
CA GLU A 93 -1.74 -13.28 5.47
C GLU A 93 -1.42 -11.85 5.93
N ILE A 94 -1.95 -11.44 7.08
CA ILE A 94 -1.66 -10.14 7.67
C ILE A 94 -0.27 -10.18 8.31
N ILE A 95 0.71 -9.48 7.71
CA ILE A 95 2.08 -9.41 8.19
C ILE A 95 2.39 -8.14 8.98
N GLY A 96 1.55 -7.11 8.88
CA GLY A 96 1.72 -5.86 9.59
C GLY A 96 0.45 -5.06 9.69
N VAL A 97 0.36 -4.27 10.74
CA VAL A 97 -0.74 -3.35 10.99
C VAL A 97 -0.20 -1.94 11.07
N VAL A 98 -0.83 -1.02 10.35
CA VAL A 98 -0.47 0.40 10.31
C VAL A 98 -1.56 1.26 10.92
N PRO A 99 -1.23 2.43 11.45
CA PRO A 99 -2.24 3.38 11.91
C PRO A 99 -3.12 3.84 10.75
N ASP A 100 -4.26 4.35 11.10
CA ASP A 100 -5.12 5.05 10.15
C ASP A 100 -4.44 6.34 9.67
N VAL A 101 -4.27 6.47 8.37
CA VAL A 101 -3.64 7.63 7.72
C VAL A 101 -4.57 8.19 6.65
N HIS A 102 -4.71 9.50 6.63
CA HIS A 102 -5.42 10.19 5.55
C HIS A 102 -4.48 10.37 4.34
N PHE A 103 -4.66 9.57 3.31
CA PHE A 103 -3.98 9.74 2.01
C PHE A 103 -4.78 10.59 1.04
N ASP A 104 -6.08 10.66 1.26
CA ASP A 104 -7.01 11.47 0.49
C ASP A 104 -7.40 12.71 1.33
N SER A 105 -8.54 13.34 1.07
CA SER A 105 -9.02 14.49 1.84
C SER A 105 -9.24 14.18 3.32
N LEU A 106 -8.83 15.10 4.21
CA LEU A 106 -9.12 15.00 5.65
C LEU A 106 -10.63 15.00 5.99
N LYS A 107 -11.48 15.40 5.04
CA LYS A 107 -12.95 15.36 5.19
C LYS A 107 -13.53 13.97 4.95
N MET A 108 -12.77 13.06 4.37
CA MET A 108 -13.23 11.69 4.12
C MET A 108 -12.97 10.82 5.34
N GLU A 109 -13.96 9.99 5.67
CA GLU A 109 -13.74 8.94 6.67
C GLU A 109 -12.69 7.95 6.21
N ILE A 110 -11.83 7.54 7.15
CA ILE A 110 -10.83 6.52 6.90
C ILE A 110 -11.54 5.20 6.66
N ARG A 111 -11.23 4.59 5.53
CA ARG A 111 -11.83 3.32 5.12
C ARG A 111 -10.95 2.14 5.57
N PRO A 112 -11.57 0.97 5.82
CA PRO A 112 -10.82 -0.26 5.96
C PRO A 112 -9.99 -0.51 4.70
N GLU A 113 -8.67 -0.62 4.82
CA GLU A 113 -7.76 -0.70 3.66
C GLU A 113 -6.68 -1.74 3.89
N ILE A 114 -6.41 -2.55 2.86
CA ILE A 114 -5.23 -3.41 2.79
C ILE A 114 -4.20 -2.81 1.83
N TYR A 115 -2.94 -2.96 2.20
CA TYR A 115 -1.79 -2.52 1.41
C TYR A 115 -1.13 -3.77 0.84
N MET A 116 -1.04 -3.85 -0.48
CA MET A 116 -0.50 -5.00 -1.19
C MET A 116 0.82 -4.63 -1.87
N LEU A 117 1.83 -5.46 -1.75
CA LEU A 117 3.08 -5.29 -2.47
C LEU A 117 2.85 -5.52 -3.96
N ARG A 118 2.92 -4.46 -4.76
CA ARG A 118 2.64 -4.49 -6.20
C ARG A 118 3.58 -3.54 -6.95
N GLU A 119 4.80 -3.97 -7.21
CA GLU A 119 5.78 -3.19 -7.99
C GLU A 119 5.36 -3.06 -9.47
N ASP A 120 4.62 -4.01 -10.01
CA ASP A 120 4.08 -4.02 -11.39
C ASP A 120 3.02 -2.93 -11.64
N PHE A 121 2.44 -2.35 -10.60
CA PHE A 121 1.51 -1.22 -10.67
C PHE A 121 2.12 0.11 -10.26
N ALA A 122 3.42 0.16 -9.98
CA ALA A 122 4.09 1.39 -9.59
C ALA A 122 4.06 2.42 -10.73
N ARG A 123 3.45 3.56 -10.47
CA ARG A 123 3.37 4.70 -11.41
C ARG A 123 4.23 5.87 -10.96
N HIS A 124 4.62 5.89 -9.71
CA HIS A 124 5.40 6.94 -9.07
C HIS A 124 6.52 6.33 -8.24
N ILE A 125 7.62 7.02 -8.17
CA ILE A 125 8.73 6.70 -7.27
C ILE A 125 8.76 7.80 -6.21
N SER A 126 8.64 7.42 -4.95
CA SER A 126 8.76 8.35 -3.83
C SER A 126 10.16 8.29 -3.26
N ILE A 127 10.78 9.43 -3.08
CA ILE A 127 12.14 9.55 -2.55
C ILE A 127 12.11 10.44 -1.32
N LYS A 128 12.48 9.88 -0.17
CA LYS A 128 12.72 10.64 1.06
C LYS A 128 14.15 11.15 1.07
N PHE A 129 14.33 12.40 1.41
CA PHE A 129 15.64 13.04 1.49
C PHE A 129 15.69 14.02 2.67
N ASP A 130 16.88 14.39 3.07
CA ASP A 130 17.16 15.42 4.06
C ASP A 130 17.95 16.57 3.43
N GLY A 131 17.62 17.80 3.78
CA GLY A 131 18.32 19.00 3.34
C GLY A 131 17.89 19.54 1.98
N ASP A 132 18.83 20.10 1.22
CA ASP A 132 18.56 20.73 -0.08
C ASP A 132 18.15 19.70 -1.12
N PRO A 133 16.97 19.82 -1.76
CA PRO A 133 16.50 18.91 -2.79
C PRO A 133 17.30 18.99 -4.11
N GLN A 134 17.94 20.11 -4.41
CA GLN A 134 18.55 20.35 -5.74
C GLN A 134 19.63 19.34 -6.14
N PRO A 135 20.58 18.95 -5.25
CA PRO A 135 21.58 17.94 -5.60
C PRO A 135 20.97 16.56 -5.88
N ILE A 136 19.90 16.20 -5.14
CA ILE A 136 19.21 14.92 -5.30
C ILE A 136 18.42 14.91 -6.60
N LEU A 137 17.64 15.96 -6.86
CA LEU A 137 16.87 16.12 -8.11
C LEU A 137 17.77 16.03 -9.34
N SER A 138 18.96 16.67 -9.31
CA SER A 138 19.91 16.60 -10.41
C SER A 138 20.40 15.17 -10.68
N LYS A 139 20.71 14.41 -9.63
CA LYS A 139 21.13 13.01 -9.75
C LYS A 139 20.00 12.12 -10.25
N VAL A 140 18.80 12.27 -9.68
CA VAL A 140 17.63 11.48 -10.06
C VAL A 140 17.27 11.74 -11.53
N ARG A 141 17.29 13.01 -11.96
CA ARG A 141 17.06 13.38 -13.36
C ARG A 141 18.05 12.70 -14.29
N THR A 142 19.35 12.75 -13.96
CA THR A 142 20.39 12.12 -14.78
C THR A 142 20.18 10.62 -14.92
N LEU A 143 19.88 9.94 -13.80
CA LEU A 143 19.56 8.51 -13.82
C LEU A 143 18.29 8.20 -14.62
N TRP A 144 17.24 9.01 -14.46
CA TRP A 144 16.00 8.86 -15.19
C TRP A 144 16.20 8.95 -16.70
N GLU A 145 16.92 9.98 -17.16
CA GLU A 145 17.21 10.19 -18.56
C GLU A 145 18.08 9.07 -19.16
N GLN A 146 18.91 8.41 -18.35
CA GLN A 146 19.72 7.27 -18.78
C GLN A 146 18.91 5.97 -18.83
N GLU A 147 18.10 5.68 -17.82
CA GLU A 147 17.40 4.41 -17.66
C GLU A 147 16.04 4.37 -18.37
N VAL A 148 15.36 5.52 -18.46
CA VAL A 148 14.00 5.64 -19.02
C VAL A 148 13.89 6.81 -19.99
N PRO A 149 14.73 6.88 -21.05
CA PRO A 149 14.80 8.04 -21.93
C PRO A 149 13.52 8.35 -22.71
N SER A 150 12.61 7.38 -22.81
CA SER A 150 11.32 7.54 -23.50
C SER A 150 10.25 8.25 -22.69
N VAL A 151 10.47 8.44 -21.37
CA VAL A 151 9.52 9.07 -20.47
C VAL A 151 10.09 10.37 -19.94
N PRO A 152 9.43 11.51 -20.13
CA PRO A 152 9.88 12.79 -19.59
C PRO A 152 10.01 12.74 -18.07
N PHE A 153 11.10 13.31 -17.54
CA PHE A 153 11.26 13.45 -16.10
C PHE A 153 10.33 14.54 -15.57
N SER A 154 9.50 14.21 -14.61
CA SER A 154 8.68 15.14 -13.83
C SER A 154 8.76 14.79 -12.36
N TYR A 155 8.58 15.77 -11.50
CA TYR A 155 8.52 15.56 -10.06
C TYR A 155 7.60 16.58 -9.41
N ASP A 156 7.06 16.19 -8.26
CA ASP A 156 6.27 17.03 -7.37
C ASP A 156 6.76 16.82 -5.94
N PHE A 157 6.69 17.86 -5.11
CA PHE A 157 6.92 17.70 -3.69
C PHE A 157 5.61 17.33 -3.00
N VAL A 158 5.66 16.36 -2.08
CA VAL A 158 4.49 15.90 -1.34
C VAL A 158 3.85 17.05 -0.55
N GLU A 159 4.67 17.93 0.01
CA GLU A 159 4.20 19.12 0.74
C GLU A 159 3.38 20.06 -0.14
N ASP A 160 3.79 20.27 -1.39
CA ASP A 160 3.07 21.11 -2.35
C ASP A 160 1.74 20.46 -2.75
N ALA A 161 1.74 19.15 -3.00
CA ALA A 161 0.54 18.39 -3.34
C ALA A 161 -0.51 18.45 -2.19
N VAL A 162 -0.06 18.28 -0.96
CA VAL A 162 -0.90 18.41 0.23
C VAL A 162 -1.44 19.84 0.37
N SER A 163 -0.59 20.84 0.17
CA SER A 163 -0.99 22.27 0.27
C SER A 163 -2.03 22.65 -0.78
N GLN A 164 -1.89 22.16 -2.01
CA GLN A 164 -2.87 22.38 -3.09
C GLN A 164 -4.22 21.73 -2.77
N GLN A 165 -4.21 20.57 -2.14
CA GLN A 165 -5.43 19.89 -1.73
C GLN A 165 -6.20 20.70 -0.69
N TYR A 166 -5.51 21.27 0.30
CA TYR A 166 -6.13 22.16 1.31
C TYR A 166 -6.75 23.41 0.68
N GLN A 167 -6.07 24.04 -0.29
CA GLN A 167 -6.58 25.24 -0.97
C GLN A 167 -7.81 24.96 -1.86
N SER A 168 -7.94 23.77 -2.39
CA SER A 168 -9.09 23.37 -3.22
C SER A 168 -10.34 23.02 -2.41
N GLU A 169 -10.19 22.90 -1.08
CA GLU A 169 -11.27 22.50 -0.16
C GLU A 169 -11.88 23.69 0.62
N GLU A 170 -11.33 24.91 0.47
CA GLU A 170 -11.92 26.17 0.97
C GLU A 170 -12.92 26.76 -0.04
#